data_7ec2e1c9112101b3ee95186de5e0cc26
#
_entry.id   7ec2e1c9112101b3ee95186de5e0cc26
#
_cell.length_a   1.000
_cell.length_b   1.000
_cell.length_c   1.000
_cell.angle_alpha   90.00
_cell.angle_beta   90.00
_cell.angle_gamma   90.00
#
_symmetry.space_group_name_H-M   'P 1'
#
loop_
_entity.id
_entity.type
_entity.pdbx_description
1 polymer ?
#
loop_
_entity_poly.entity_id
_entity_poly.type
_entity_poly.pdbx_seq_one_letter_code
_entity_poly.pdbx_strand_id
1 'polypeptide(L)'
;IYTSLVALMQDDMKKLIAYSSVAHMGYVTLGIFTLTKQGIEGSIYQMISHGLISAALFLCVGVVYDRLHSRMISTYGGLVNYIPKYSFLFLIFALAALGLPGTSGFLGEFLVLTGTFQKSYLAAMLATFGVVLGAAYMLWLTKRVIFGVTKNDKIKNLKDTNKSEMIMLSILAVSYTHLRA
;
A
#
# COMPACT_ATOMS: atom_id res chain seq x y z
N ILE A 1 6.51 12.45 -5.25
CA ILE A 1 6.50 13.42 -4.13
C ILE A 1 5.15 14.11 -4.03
N TYR A 2 4.71 14.87 -5.04
CA TYR A 2 3.46 15.64 -4.97
C TYR A 2 2.25 14.76 -4.58
N THR A 3 2.03 13.66 -5.28
CA THR A 3 0.92 12.75 -5.02
C THR A 3 1.01 12.04 -3.67
N SER A 4 2.22 11.78 -3.17
CA SER A 4 2.43 11.25 -1.81
C SER A 4 2.02 12.25 -0.72
N LEU A 5 2.32 13.54 -0.92
CA LEU A 5 1.86 14.60 -0.01
C LEU A 5 0.33 14.75 -0.06
N VAL A 6 -0.27 14.66 -1.25
CA VAL A 6 -1.73 14.67 -1.39
C VAL A 6 -2.35 13.45 -0.69
N ALA A 7 -1.75 12.25 -0.84
CA ALA A 7 -2.21 11.04 -0.16
C ALA A 7 -2.19 11.20 1.38
N LEU A 8 -1.14 11.80 1.92
CA LEU A 8 -1.00 12.03 3.37
C LEU A 8 -2.14 12.88 3.96
N MET A 9 -2.68 13.81 3.18
CA MET A 9 -3.74 14.73 3.60
C MET A 9 -5.15 14.21 3.35
N GLN A 10 -5.32 12.97 2.83
CA GLN A 10 -6.65 12.44 2.56
C GLN A 10 -7.34 11.93 3.83
N ASP A 11 -8.62 12.22 3.95
CA ASP A 11 -9.51 11.68 5.00
C ASP A 11 -10.34 10.48 4.52
N ASP A 12 -10.41 10.25 3.21
CA ASP A 12 -11.07 9.09 2.60
C ASP A 12 -10.03 8.00 2.33
N MET A 13 -10.23 6.81 2.91
CA MET A 13 -9.30 5.67 2.79
C MET A 13 -9.12 5.23 1.32
N LYS A 14 -10.21 5.23 0.53
CA LYS A 14 -10.15 4.87 -0.89
C LYS A 14 -9.35 5.89 -1.69
N LYS A 15 -9.54 7.20 -1.42
CA LYS A 15 -8.77 8.26 -2.08
C LYS A 15 -7.29 8.19 -1.71
N LEU A 16 -6.97 7.94 -0.44
CA LEU A 16 -5.58 7.78 0.01
C LEU A 16 -4.88 6.68 -0.78
N ILE A 17 -5.49 5.47 -0.87
CA ILE A 17 -4.93 4.35 -1.63
C ILE A 17 -4.84 4.67 -3.13
N ALA A 18 -5.81 5.39 -3.70
CA ALA A 18 -5.74 5.80 -5.10
C ALA A 18 -4.57 6.76 -5.37
N TYR A 19 -4.35 7.76 -4.53
CA TYR A 19 -3.21 8.67 -4.67
C TYR A 19 -1.88 7.98 -4.40
N SER A 20 -1.83 7.00 -3.49
CA SER A 20 -0.64 6.17 -3.30
C SER A 20 -0.29 5.38 -4.56
N SER A 21 -1.29 4.86 -5.27
CA SER A 21 -1.08 4.18 -6.56
C SER A 21 -0.45 5.10 -7.61
N VAL A 22 -0.88 6.36 -7.70
CA VAL A 22 -0.26 7.34 -8.60
C VAL A 22 1.19 7.61 -8.21
N ALA A 23 1.50 7.67 -6.91
CA ALA A 23 2.87 7.86 -6.42
C ALA A 23 3.78 6.69 -6.83
N HIS A 24 3.33 5.44 -6.67
CA HIS A 24 4.08 4.24 -7.09
C HIS A 24 4.25 4.16 -8.62
N MET A 25 3.25 4.57 -9.40
CA MET A 25 3.39 4.67 -10.86
C MET A 25 4.42 5.73 -11.27
N GLY A 26 4.66 6.73 -10.43
CA GLY A 26 5.76 7.68 -10.61
C GLY A 26 7.13 7.00 -10.63
N TYR A 27 7.37 5.96 -9.83
CA TYR A 27 8.61 5.16 -9.88
C TYR A 27 8.71 4.37 -11.18
N VAL A 28 7.60 3.79 -11.65
CA VAL A 28 7.57 3.09 -12.95
C VAL A 28 7.99 4.04 -14.07
N THR A 29 7.40 5.22 -14.13
CA THR A 29 7.73 6.24 -15.12
C THR A 29 9.19 6.64 -15.01
N LEU A 30 9.68 6.92 -13.81
CA LEU A 30 11.06 7.30 -13.55
C LEU A 30 12.02 6.22 -14.07
N GLY A 31 11.79 4.95 -13.73
CA GLY A 31 12.66 3.84 -14.13
C GLY A 31 12.71 3.63 -15.64
N ILE A 32 11.58 3.73 -16.35
CA ILE A 32 11.53 3.64 -17.81
C ILE A 32 12.38 4.76 -18.46
N PHE A 33 12.24 6.00 -17.99
CA PHE A 33 12.96 7.14 -18.55
C PHE A 33 14.44 7.18 -18.20
N THR A 34 14.93 6.34 -17.29
CA THR A 34 16.38 6.19 -17.07
C THR A 34 17.07 5.51 -18.25
N LEU A 35 16.37 4.70 -19.04
CA LEU A 35 16.91 3.88 -20.13
C LEU A 35 18.07 2.98 -19.67
N THR A 36 18.12 2.64 -18.40
CA THR A 36 19.07 1.67 -17.84
C THR A 36 18.40 0.30 -17.73
N LYS A 37 19.18 -0.77 -17.80
CA LYS A 37 18.68 -2.13 -17.67
C LYS A 37 17.93 -2.30 -16.35
N GLN A 38 18.55 -1.91 -15.23
CA GLN A 38 17.93 -2.01 -13.90
C GLN A 38 16.68 -1.15 -13.77
N GLY A 39 16.66 0.06 -14.33
CA GLY A 39 15.48 0.93 -14.30
C GLY A 39 14.29 0.34 -15.03
N ILE A 40 14.51 -0.24 -16.22
CA ILE A 40 13.45 -0.87 -17.02
C ILE A 40 12.95 -2.14 -16.35
N GLU A 41 13.84 -3.04 -15.92
CA GLU A 41 13.48 -4.28 -15.22
C GLU A 41 12.72 -3.98 -13.93
N GLY A 42 13.21 -3.01 -13.13
CA GLY A 42 12.55 -2.55 -11.91
C GLY A 42 11.15 -1.97 -12.16
N SER A 43 10.98 -1.23 -13.26
CA SER A 43 9.69 -0.66 -13.64
C SER A 43 8.67 -1.74 -14.00
N ILE A 44 9.06 -2.74 -14.79
CA ILE A 44 8.20 -3.87 -15.14
C ILE A 44 7.80 -4.65 -13.89
N TYR A 45 8.78 -4.92 -13.02
CA TYR A 45 8.56 -5.62 -11.77
C TYR A 45 7.61 -4.85 -10.84
N GLN A 46 7.81 -3.52 -10.74
CA GLN A 46 6.96 -2.64 -9.94
C GLN A 46 5.53 -2.59 -10.46
N MET A 47 5.30 -2.59 -11.77
CA MET A 47 3.95 -2.64 -12.34
C MET A 47 3.18 -3.89 -11.90
N ILE A 48 3.80 -5.07 -11.99
CA ILE A 48 3.17 -6.35 -11.62
C ILE A 48 2.92 -6.38 -10.10
N SER A 49 3.93 -6.05 -9.31
CA SER A 49 3.86 -6.02 -7.85
C SER A 49 2.79 -5.05 -7.36
N HIS A 50 2.77 -3.83 -7.91
CA HIS A 50 1.79 -2.82 -7.54
C HIS A 50 0.36 -3.22 -7.92
N GLY A 51 0.17 -3.88 -9.06
CA GLY A 51 -1.14 -4.39 -9.47
C GLY A 51 -1.75 -5.32 -8.43
N LEU A 52 -0.97 -6.27 -7.91
CA LEU A 52 -1.43 -7.21 -6.88
C LEU A 52 -1.74 -6.51 -5.55
N ILE A 53 -0.85 -5.60 -5.10
CA ILE A 53 -1.02 -4.97 -3.80
C ILE A 53 -2.14 -3.93 -3.78
N SER A 54 -2.30 -3.17 -4.86
CA SER A 54 -3.39 -2.21 -4.98
C SER A 54 -4.74 -2.91 -5.02
N ALA A 55 -4.86 -4.03 -5.76
CA ALA A 55 -6.06 -4.86 -5.75
C ALA A 55 -6.39 -5.36 -4.34
N ALA A 56 -5.40 -5.87 -3.60
CA ALA A 56 -5.57 -6.33 -2.22
C ALA A 56 -6.03 -5.21 -1.28
N LEU A 57 -5.41 -4.03 -1.35
CA LEU A 57 -5.80 -2.89 -0.53
C LEU A 57 -7.21 -2.38 -0.85
N PHE A 58 -7.60 -2.32 -2.14
CA PHE A 58 -8.96 -1.95 -2.52
C PHE A 58 -9.99 -2.98 -2.07
N LEU A 59 -9.67 -4.28 -2.11
CA LEU A 59 -10.53 -5.32 -1.54
C LEU A 59 -10.67 -5.16 -0.02
N CYS A 60 -9.59 -4.85 0.70
CA CYS A 60 -9.66 -4.53 2.12
C CYS A 60 -10.59 -3.35 2.41
N VAL A 61 -10.51 -2.28 1.61
CA VAL A 61 -11.45 -1.15 1.72
C VAL A 61 -12.89 -1.60 1.47
N GLY A 62 -13.12 -2.45 0.46
CA GLY A 62 -14.44 -3.01 0.16
C GLY A 62 -15.02 -3.78 1.35
N VAL A 63 -14.24 -4.69 1.93
CA VAL A 63 -14.64 -5.50 3.10
C VAL A 63 -15.13 -4.64 4.27
N VAL A 64 -14.45 -3.54 4.57
CA VAL A 64 -14.85 -2.66 5.69
C VAL A 64 -16.00 -1.75 5.29
N TYR A 65 -16.01 -1.30 4.02
CA TYR A 65 -17.09 -0.48 3.49
C TYR A 65 -18.44 -1.22 3.49
N ASP A 66 -18.48 -2.49 3.12
CA ASP A 66 -19.71 -3.31 3.11
C ASP A 66 -20.31 -3.45 4.52
N ARG A 67 -19.48 -3.32 5.56
CA ARG A 67 -19.91 -3.44 6.95
C ARG A 67 -20.34 -2.11 7.57
N LEU A 68 -19.66 -1.01 7.24
CA LEU A 68 -19.89 0.30 7.89
C LEU A 68 -20.48 1.36 6.96
N HIS A 69 -20.53 1.09 5.64
CA HIS A 69 -21.00 2.02 4.61
C HIS A 69 -20.34 3.41 4.69
N SER A 70 -19.10 3.47 5.17
CA SER A 70 -18.33 4.70 5.25
C SER A 70 -16.90 4.44 4.73
N ARG A 71 -16.28 5.43 4.11
CA ARG A 71 -14.88 5.41 3.66
C ARG A 71 -14.02 6.39 4.44
N MET A 72 -14.64 7.17 5.32
CA MET A 72 -13.93 8.19 6.10
C MET A 72 -13.06 7.53 7.17
N ILE A 73 -11.77 7.83 7.17
CA ILE A 73 -10.79 7.27 8.12
C ILE A 73 -11.19 7.60 9.57
N SER A 74 -11.82 8.75 9.80
CA SER A 74 -12.28 9.19 11.12
C SER A 74 -13.37 8.31 11.73
N THR A 75 -14.11 7.54 10.90
CA THR A 75 -15.16 6.61 11.38
C THR A 75 -14.60 5.28 11.86
N TYR A 76 -13.35 4.99 11.53
CA TYR A 76 -12.65 3.78 11.94
C TYR A 76 -11.76 4.04 13.16
N GLY A 77 -11.27 2.98 13.77
CA GLY A 77 -10.31 3.00 14.86
C GLY A 77 -10.41 1.75 15.71
N GLY A 78 -9.25 1.18 16.07
CA GLY A 78 -9.20 0.00 16.92
C GLY A 78 -9.76 -1.28 16.30
N LEU A 79 -9.77 -1.40 14.98
CA LEU A 79 -10.30 -2.59 14.28
C LEU A 79 -9.61 -3.88 14.72
N VAL A 80 -8.36 -3.82 15.16
CA VAL A 80 -7.61 -4.98 15.66
C VAL A 80 -8.32 -5.70 16.81
N ASN A 81 -9.07 -4.98 17.64
CA ASN A 81 -9.75 -5.53 18.80
C ASN A 81 -11.05 -6.28 18.45
N TYR A 82 -11.65 -5.97 17.30
CA TYR A 82 -12.97 -6.49 16.92
C TYR A 82 -12.92 -7.43 15.72
N ILE A 83 -12.08 -7.14 14.74
CA ILE A 83 -11.87 -7.92 13.51
C ILE A 83 -10.39 -8.24 13.30
N PRO A 84 -9.80 -9.11 14.15
CA PRO A 84 -8.35 -9.35 14.14
C PRO A 84 -7.83 -10.00 12.86
N LYS A 85 -8.59 -10.89 12.23
CA LYS A 85 -8.15 -11.55 10.98
C LYS A 85 -8.04 -10.55 9.84
N TYR A 86 -9.03 -9.68 9.68
CA TYR A 86 -8.97 -8.56 8.74
C TYR A 86 -7.77 -7.66 9.01
N SER A 87 -7.59 -7.26 10.27
CA SER A 87 -6.53 -6.35 10.69
C SER A 87 -5.14 -6.91 10.40
N PHE A 88 -4.95 -8.22 10.59
CA PHE A 88 -3.70 -8.90 10.26
C PHE A 88 -3.40 -8.88 8.75
N LEU A 89 -4.39 -9.21 7.91
CA LEU A 89 -4.23 -9.18 6.45
C LEU A 89 -3.99 -7.75 5.95
N PHE A 90 -4.75 -6.78 6.46
CA PHE A 90 -4.54 -5.37 6.12
C PHE A 90 -3.12 -4.90 6.48
N LEU A 91 -2.60 -5.30 7.65
CA LEU A 91 -1.24 -4.97 8.06
C LEU A 91 -0.20 -5.55 7.12
N ILE A 92 -0.36 -6.81 6.69
CA ILE A 92 0.52 -7.42 5.68
C ILE A 92 0.53 -6.59 4.40
N PHE A 93 -0.64 -6.22 3.86
CA PHE A 93 -0.73 -5.43 2.64
C PHE A 93 -0.21 -4.00 2.82
N ALA A 94 -0.44 -3.40 3.99
CA ALA A 94 0.11 -2.09 4.30
C ALA A 94 1.65 -2.11 4.34
N LEU A 95 2.25 -3.10 4.99
CA LEU A 95 3.71 -3.28 5.02
C LEU A 95 4.28 -3.61 3.64
N ALA A 96 3.54 -4.40 2.86
CA ALA A 96 3.91 -4.70 1.49
C ALA A 96 3.87 -3.45 0.59
N ALA A 97 2.89 -2.57 0.77
CA ALA A 97 2.79 -1.29 0.06
C ALA A 97 3.88 -0.29 0.46
N LEU A 98 4.48 -0.44 1.64
CA LEU A 98 5.64 0.34 2.07
C LEU A 98 6.94 -0.06 1.36
N GLY A 99 6.93 -1.17 0.61
CA GLY A 99 8.18 -1.73 0.10
C GLY A 99 9.06 -2.30 1.22
N LEU A 100 8.47 -3.05 2.17
CA LEU A 100 9.26 -3.69 3.22
C LEU A 100 10.27 -4.67 2.60
N PRO A 101 11.57 -4.65 3.00
CA PRO A 101 12.52 -5.66 2.58
C PRO A 101 11.97 -7.06 2.86
N GLY A 102 11.85 -7.86 1.80
CA GLY A 102 11.17 -9.13 1.93
C GLY A 102 9.87 -9.21 1.12
N THR A 103 9.40 -8.11 0.58
CA THR A 103 8.22 -8.05 -0.29
C THR A 103 8.60 -7.74 -1.73
N SER A 104 7.72 -8.09 -2.68
CA SER A 104 7.98 -7.87 -4.09
C SER A 104 8.10 -6.37 -4.45
N GLY A 105 7.35 -5.48 -3.79
CA GLY A 105 7.43 -4.03 -4.04
C GLY A 105 8.79 -3.44 -3.76
N PHE A 106 9.48 -3.91 -2.72
CA PHE A 106 10.83 -3.44 -2.41
C PHE A 106 11.82 -3.66 -3.58
N LEU A 107 11.77 -4.83 -4.20
CA LEU A 107 12.70 -5.14 -5.30
C LEU A 107 12.49 -4.21 -6.50
N GLY A 108 11.23 -3.94 -6.87
CA GLY A 108 10.90 -3.03 -7.96
C GLY A 108 11.40 -1.61 -7.70
N GLU A 109 11.09 -1.05 -6.54
CA GLU A 109 11.52 0.30 -6.15
C GLU A 109 13.04 0.40 -6.03
N PHE A 110 13.69 -0.59 -5.45
CA PHE A 110 15.15 -0.64 -5.30
C PHE A 110 15.87 -0.66 -6.65
N LEU A 111 15.41 -1.47 -7.61
CA LEU A 111 15.97 -1.52 -8.95
C LEU A 111 15.78 -0.19 -9.70
N VAL A 112 14.61 0.43 -9.58
CA VAL A 112 14.35 1.74 -10.17
C VAL A 112 15.28 2.80 -9.58
N LEU A 113 15.44 2.83 -8.26
CA LEU A 113 16.33 3.78 -7.59
C LEU A 113 17.79 3.56 -8.02
N THR A 114 18.24 2.31 -8.10
CA THR A 114 19.60 1.96 -8.56
C THR A 114 19.82 2.39 -10.00
N GLY A 115 18.87 2.13 -10.90
CA GLY A 115 18.93 2.57 -12.29
C GLY A 115 18.93 4.09 -12.43
N THR A 116 18.14 4.78 -11.59
CA THR A 116 18.09 6.25 -11.56
C THR A 116 19.39 6.85 -11.05
N PHE A 117 19.98 6.25 -10.03
CA PHE A 117 21.25 6.71 -9.47
C PHE A 117 22.39 6.71 -10.50
N GLN A 118 22.41 5.72 -11.39
CA GLN A 118 23.41 5.64 -12.49
C GLN A 118 23.30 6.81 -13.48
N LYS A 119 22.13 7.44 -13.61
CA LYS A 119 21.89 8.56 -14.53
C LYS A 119 21.92 9.92 -13.86
N SER A 120 21.34 10.02 -12.67
CA SER A 120 21.23 11.28 -11.94
C SER A 120 21.12 11.04 -10.44
N TYR A 121 22.16 11.46 -9.73
CA TYR A 121 22.20 11.41 -8.27
C TYR A 121 21.06 12.23 -7.64
N LEU A 122 20.80 13.43 -8.18
CA LEU A 122 19.74 14.31 -7.67
C LEU A 122 18.34 13.69 -7.83
N ALA A 123 18.05 13.09 -9.00
CA ALA A 123 16.79 12.42 -9.24
C ALA A 123 16.59 11.21 -8.30
N ALA A 124 17.64 10.44 -8.05
CA ALA A 124 17.62 9.31 -7.13
C ALA A 124 17.36 9.77 -5.68
N MET A 125 18.01 10.84 -5.22
CA MET A 125 17.77 11.43 -3.89
C MET A 125 16.31 11.88 -3.72
N LEU A 126 15.77 12.60 -4.70
CA LEU A 126 14.38 13.05 -4.67
C LEU A 126 13.41 11.87 -4.70
N ALA A 127 13.71 10.82 -5.48
CA ALA A 127 12.89 9.61 -5.49
C ALA A 127 12.93 8.88 -4.13
N THR A 128 14.11 8.76 -3.50
CA THR A 128 14.22 8.16 -2.16
C THR A 128 13.37 8.90 -1.13
N PHE A 129 13.29 10.23 -1.21
CA PHE A 129 12.37 10.99 -0.35
C PHE A 129 10.90 10.59 -0.59
N GLY A 130 10.53 10.23 -1.81
CA GLY A 130 9.21 9.69 -2.13
C GLY A 130 8.90 8.38 -1.40
N VAL A 131 9.89 7.48 -1.21
CA VAL A 131 9.73 6.25 -0.41
C VAL A 131 9.40 6.58 1.04
N VAL A 132 10.11 7.56 1.63
CA VAL A 132 9.84 8.01 3.02
C VAL A 132 8.42 8.55 3.16
N LEU A 133 7.95 9.34 2.20
CA LEU A 133 6.56 9.82 2.19
C LEU A 133 5.56 8.67 2.02
N GLY A 134 5.90 7.66 1.23
CA GLY A 134 5.13 6.41 1.07
C GLY A 134 4.93 5.72 2.41
N ALA A 135 6.01 5.53 3.15
CA ALA A 135 5.96 4.99 4.49
C ALA A 135 5.10 5.85 5.43
N ALA A 136 5.24 7.16 5.37
CA ALA A 136 4.53 8.09 6.25
C ALA A 136 3.00 7.97 6.08
N TYR A 137 2.46 8.08 4.84
CA TYR A 137 1.00 8.03 4.66
C TYR A 137 0.42 6.65 4.96
N MET A 138 1.14 5.56 4.65
CA MET A 138 0.62 4.22 4.86
C MET A 138 0.63 3.83 6.35
N LEU A 139 1.70 4.13 7.08
CA LEU A 139 1.75 3.94 8.53
C LEU A 139 0.72 4.83 9.24
N TRP A 140 0.53 6.07 8.76
CA TRP A 140 -0.48 6.97 9.29
C TRP A 140 -1.90 6.43 9.09
N LEU A 141 -2.20 5.85 7.91
CA LEU A 141 -3.46 5.16 7.65
C LEU A 141 -3.64 3.97 8.60
N THR A 142 -2.65 3.10 8.67
CA THR A 142 -2.68 1.89 9.52
C THR A 142 -2.88 2.23 10.99
N LYS A 143 -2.16 3.25 11.49
CA LYS A 143 -2.32 3.73 12.86
C LYS A 143 -3.75 4.18 13.14
N ARG A 144 -4.35 4.97 12.23
CA ARG A 144 -5.70 5.51 12.44
C ARG A 144 -6.79 4.45 12.33
N VAL A 145 -6.68 3.51 11.40
CA VAL A 145 -7.72 2.52 11.09
C VAL A 145 -7.60 1.30 12.00
N ILE A 146 -6.41 0.72 12.11
CA ILE A 146 -6.20 -0.56 12.82
C ILE A 146 -5.98 -0.36 14.31
N PHE A 147 -5.08 0.58 14.70
CA PHE A 147 -4.65 0.77 16.10
C PHE A 147 -5.27 2.00 16.78
N GLY A 148 -6.07 2.78 16.08
CA GLY A 148 -6.68 3.99 16.64
C GLY A 148 -7.71 3.70 17.73
N VAL A 149 -8.14 4.76 18.42
CA VAL A 149 -9.21 4.67 19.41
C VAL A 149 -10.56 4.49 18.71
N THR A 150 -11.33 3.52 19.16
CA THR A 150 -12.67 3.25 18.63
C THR A 150 -13.62 4.40 18.99
N LYS A 151 -14.05 5.15 17.99
CA LYS A 151 -14.98 6.29 18.15
C LYS A 151 -16.43 5.94 17.82
N ASN A 152 -16.66 4.85 17.13
CA ASN A 152 -17.98 4.46 16.62
C ASN A 152 -18.40 3.12 17.23
N ASP A 153 -19.52 3.13 17.97
CA ASP A 153 -20.03 1.91 18.63
C ASP A 153 -20.44 0.80 17.64
N LYS A 154 -20.75 1.14 16.39
CA LYS A 154 -21.04 0.15 15.34
C LYS A 154 -19.86 -0.79 15.09
N ILE A 155 -18.63 -0.37 15.35
CA ILE A 155 -17.44 -1.19 15.18
C ILE A 155 -17.43 -2.39 16.13
N LYS A 156 -17.98 -2.23 17.33
CA LYS A 156 -18.01 -3.28 18.37
C LYS A 156 -18.81 -4.53 17.94
N ASN A 157 -19.76 -4.36 17.03
CA ASN A 157 -20.65 -5.42 16.56
C ASN A 157 -20.28 -5.95 15.17
N LEU A 158 -19.11 -5.58 14.63
CA LEU A 158 -18.66 -6.04 13.32
C LEU A 158 -18.34 -7.53 13.35
N LYS A 159 -18.79 -8.24 12.31
CA LYS A 159 -18.36 -9.61 12.05
C LYS A 159 -17.01 -9.59 11.32
N ASP A 160 -16.09 -10.45 11.73
CA ASP A 160 -14.80 -10.62 11.07
C ASP A 160 -14.97 -11.16 9.63
N THR A 161 -13.88 -11.29 8.89
CA THR A 161 -13.86 -11.74 7.49
C THR A 161 -14.55 -13.09 7.31
N ASN A 162 -15.37 -13.18 6.27
CA ASN A 162 -16.00 -14.41 5.81
C ASN A 162 -14.94 -15.35 5.19
N LYS A 163 -15.26 -16.66 5.05
CA LYS A 163 -14.36 -17.64 4.44
C LYS A 163 -13.93 -17.24 3.02
N SER A 164 -14.85 -16.73 2.20
CA SER A 164 -14.55 -16.30 0.83
C SER A 164 -13.62 -15.08 0.79
N GLU A 165 -13.85 -14.08 1.64
CA GLU A 165 -13.00 -12.89 1.78
C GLU A 165 -11.59 -13.29 2.25
N MET A 166 -11.51 -14.19 3.24
CA MET A 166 -10.26 -14.71 3.76
C MET A 166 -9.46 -15.43 2.67
N ILE A 167 -10.10 -16.31 1.90
CA ILE A 167 -9.44 -17.06 0.82
C ILE A 167 -8.90 -16.08 -0.24
N MET A 168 -9.71 -15.13 -0.71
CA MET A 168 -9.28 -14.15 -1.72
C MET A 168 -8.09 -13.31 -1.24
N LEU A 169 -8.16 -12.77 -0.04
CA LEU A 169 -7.08 -11.97 0.52
C LEU A 169 -5.83 -12.82 0.79
N SER A 170 -5.97 -14.06 1.26
CA SER A 170 -4.83 -14.97 1.49
C SER A 170 -4.12 -15.33 0.19
N ILE A 171 -4.85 -15.60 -0.89
CA ILE A 171 -4.26 -15.88 -2.21
C ILE A 171 -3.44 -14.68 -2.67
N LEU A 172 -3.96 -13.45 -2.54
CA LEU A 172 -3.23 -12.24 -2.91
C LEU A 172 -1.98 -12.04 -2.05
N ALA A 173 -2.07 -12.30 -0.73
CA ALA A 173 -0.93 -12.21 0.17
C ALA A 173 0.18 -13.20 -0.20
N VAL A 174 -0.18 -14.46 -0.49
CA VAL A 174 0.78 -15.49 -0.93
C VAL A 174 1.37 -15.14 -2.30
N SER A 175 0.55 -14.76 -3.27
CA SER A 175 1.02 -14.38 -4.61
C SER A 175 2.02 -13.24 -4.54
N TYR A 176 1.75 -12.23 -3.74
CA TYR A 176 2.62 -11.08 -3.58
C TYR A 176 3.96 -11.42 -2.90
N THR A 177 3.95 -12.28 -1.89
CA THR A 177 5.18 -12.69 -1.18
C THR A 177 6.05 -13.64 -2.00
N HIS A 178 5.44 -14.46 -2.90
CA HIS A 178 6.15 -15.43 -3.73
C HIS A 178 6.53 -14.93 -5.12
N LEU A 179 6.13 -13.72 -5.51
CA LEU A 179 6.51 -13.11 -6.79
C LEU A 179 8.03 -12.80 -6.90
N ARG A 180 8.83 -13.35 -6.00
CA ARG A 180 10.28 -13.13 -5.89
C ARG A 180 11.15 -14.07 -6.73
N ALA A 181 10.60 -15.17 -7.17
CA ALA A 181 11.39 -16.22 -7.83
C ALA A 181 11.60 -15.95 -9.31
#